data_905e98ec5f6c707c7c199d0da8e3e98a
#
_entry.id   905e98ec5f6c707c7c199d0da8e3e98a
#
_cell.length_a   1.000
_cell.length_b   1.000
_cell.length_c   1.000
_cell.angle_alpha   90.00
_cell.angle_beta   90.00
_cell.angle_gamma   90.00
#
_symmetry.space_group_name_H-M   'P 1'
#
loop_
_entity.id
_entity.type
_entity.pdbx_description
1 polymer ?
#
loop_
_entity_poly.entity_id
_entity_poly.type
_entity_poly.pdbx_seq_one_letter_code
_entity_poly.pdbx_strand_id
1 'polypeptide(L)'
;MDIKGKTIVITGGGQGLGRAMAVYLAGSGACLALIDLNAEKLAETAGLCRAAGGSAHTYLANVAREEEVVATFERIVADTGAVHGLINNAGILRDGLMLKARDGKIEKRLSLAEWQAVIDVNLTGVFLCGREAATKMIEQGNPGVIINISSVSRAGNMGQTNYSAAKAGVAAMAVTWAKELARYGIRAAAIAPGFIATDMVASMKPEALEKMTAGIPLRRMGTPEEIAHTARFIFENDYITGRVIETDGGIRL
;
A
#
# COMPACT_ATOMS: atom_id res chain seq x y z
N MET A 1 -0.35 6.57 -18.04
CA MET A 1 0.23 5.29 -18.60
C MET A 1 -0.90 4.32 -18.81
N ASP A 2 -1.11 3.81 -20.02
CA ASP A 2 -1.97 2.64 -20.22
C ASP A 2 -1.36 1.44 -19.49
N ILE A 3 -2.16 0.75 -18.69
CA ILE A 3 -1.70 -0.38 -17.86
C ILE A 3 -1.82 -1.74 -18.55
N LYS A 4 -2.45 -1.81 -19.73
CA LYS A 4 -2.60 -3.05 -20.48
C LYS A 4 -1.24 -3.63 -20.88
N GLY A 5 -0.98 -4.89 -20.48
CA GLY A 5 0.30 -5.56 -20.70
C GLY A 5 1.47 -5.02 -19.85
N LYS A 6 1.23 -4.09 -18.92
CA LYS A 6 2.25 -3.55 -18.03
C LYS A 6 2.38 -4.38 -16.77
N THR A 7 3.62 -4.61 -16.32
CA THR A 7 3.89 -5.32 -15.07
C THR A 7 3.77 -4.35 -13.90
N ILE A 8 2.84 -4.62 -12.99
CA ILE A 8 2.59 -3.86 -11.78
C ILE A 8 2.87 -4.75 -10.56
N VAL A 9 3.83 -4.34 -9.73
CA VAL A 9 4.16 -5.01 -8.48
C VAL A 9 3.22 -4.51 -7.39
N ILE A 10 2.66 -5.41 -6.57
CA ILE A 10 1.81 -5.07 -5.43
C ILE A 10 2.32 -5.81 -4.19
N THR A 11 2.79 -5.07 -3.19
CA THR A 11 3.16 -5.64 -1.90
C THR A 11 1.94 -5.80 -0.99
N GLY A 12 1.91 -6.87 -0.17
CA GLY A 12 0.70 -7.22 0.58
C GLY A 12 -0.45 -7.62 -0.35
N GLY A 13 -0.13 -8.31 -1.47
CA GLY A 13 -1.07 -8.63 -2.53
C GLY A 13 -2.01 -9.81 -2.23
N GLY A 14 -1.82 -10.50 -1.09
CA GLY A 14 -2.58 -11.71 -0.78
C GLY A 14 -4.00 -11.47 -0.28
N GLN A 15 -4.32 -10.29 0.25
CA GLN A 15 -5.64 -10.01 0.85
C GLN A 15 -5.98 -8.52 0.87
N GLY A 16 -7.19 -8.18 1.33
CA GLY A 16 -7.63 -6.81 1.61
C GLY A 16 -7.47 -5.87 0.43
N LEU A 17 -6.94 -4.67 0.66
CA LEU A 17 -6.74 -3.66 -0.37
C LEU A 17 -5.78 -4.11 -1.48
N GLY A 18 -4.71 -4.85 -1.12
CA GLY A 18 -3.76 -5.39 -2.11
C GLY A 18 -4.42 -6.34 -3.09
N ARG A 19 -5.25 -7.27 -2.60
CA ARG A 19 -6.05 -8.17 -3.44
C ARG A 19 -7.03 -7.40 -4.32
N ALA A 20 -7.76 -6.46 -3.76
CA ALA A 20 -8.75 -5.69 -4.52
C ALA A 20 -8.10 -4.89 -5.66
N MET A 21 -6.99 -4.20 -5.37
CA MET A 21 -6.20 -3.49 -6.39
C MET A 21 -5.67 -4.44 -7.45
N ALA A 22 -5.15 -5.61 -7.04
CA ALA A 22 -4.64 -6.62 -7.98
C ALA A 22 -5.71 -7.09 -8.96
N VAL A 23 -6.87 -7.51 -8.46
CA VAL A 23 -7.99 -8.01 -9.28
C VAL A 23 -8.53 -6.92 -10.20
N TYR A 24 -8.70 -5.70 -9.67
CA TYR A 24 -9.21 -4.56 -10.43
C TYR A 24 -8.28 -4.18 -11.61
N LEU A 25 -6.98 -4.12 -11.37
CA LEU A 25 -5.99 -3.81 -12.40
C LEU A 25 -5.82 -4.97 -13.40
N ALA A 26 -5.93 -6.21 -12.94
CA ALA A 26 -5.93 -7.39 -13.80
C ALA A 26 -7.08 -7.35 -14.81
N GLY A 27 -8.29 -6.91 -14.40
CA GLY A 27 -9.44 -6.70 -15.29
C GLY A 27 -9.21 -5.65 -16.38
N SER A 28 -8.19 -4.82 -16.24
CA SER A 28 -7.73 -3.87 -17.26
C SER A 28 -6.55 -4.41 -18.11
N GLY A 29 -6.21 -5.70 -17.96
CA GLY A 29 -5.18 -6.38 -18.74
C GLY A 29 -3.75 -6.18 -18.22
N ALA A 30 -3.57 -5.74 -16.97
CA ALA A 30 -2.24 -5.65 -16.36
C ALA A 30 -1.67 -7.04 -16.03
N CYS A 31 -0.35 -7.16 -16.04
CA CYS A 31 0.40 -8.27 -15.48
C CYS A 31 0.76 -7.95 -14.02
N LEU A 32 0.29 -8.76 -13.07
CA LEU A 32 0.49 -8.52 -11.66
C LEU A 32 1.66 -9.34 -11.11
N ALA A 33 2.57 -8.69 -10.37
CA ALA A 33 3.60 -9.33 -9.55
C ALA A 33 3.24 -9.14 -8.08
N LEU A 34 2.68 -10.17 -7.45
CA LEU A 34 2.11 -10.11 -6.10
C LEU A 34 3.13 -10.58 -5.07
N ILE A 35 3.45 -9.73 -4.11
CA ILE A 35 4.38 -10.02 -3.01
C ILE A 35 3.59 -10.11 -1.70
N ASP A 36 3.75 -11.18 -0.92
CA ASP A 36 3.16 -11.35 0.41
C ASP A 36 3.95 -12.40 1.21
N LEU A 37 3.66 -12.53 2.50
CA LEU A 37 4.18 -13.59 3.37
C LEU A 37 3.31 -14.86 3.36
N ASN A 38 2.11 -14.80 2.80
CA ASN A 38 1.15 -15.92 2.80
C ASN A 38 0.98 -16.48 1.38
N ALA A 39 1.60 -17.64 1.13
CA ALA A 39 1.59 -18.30 -0.17
C ALA A 39 0.16 -18.72 -0.63
N GLU A 40 -0.69 -19.16 0.29
CA GLU A 40 -2.05 -19.60 0.00
C GLU A 40 -2.91 -18.41 -0.47
N LYS A 41 -2.86 -17.30 0.26
CA LYS A 41 -3.57 -16.06 -0.11
C LYS A 41 -3.06 -15.43 -1.40
N LEU A 42 -1.75 -15.56 -1.68
CA LEU A 42 -1.19 -15.15 -2.97
C LEU A 42 -1.76 -16.00 -4.11
N ALA A 43 -1.84 -17.32 -3.94
CA ALA A 43 -2.39 -18.22 -4.95
C ALA A 43 -3.86 -17.93 -5.24
N GLU A 44 -4.68 -17.69 -4.19
CA GLU A 44 -6.07 -17.25 -4.34
C GLU A 44 -6.18 -15.95 -5.15
N THR A 45 -5.42 -14.92 -4.76
CA THR A 45 -5.44 -13.62 -5.45
C THR A 45 -5.01 -13.77 -6.91
N ALA A 46 -3.96 -14.55 -7.18
CA ALA A 46 -3.52 -14.82 -8.55
C ALA A 46 -4.59 -15.54 -9.37
N GLY A 47 -5.34 -16.46 -8.78
CA GLY A 47 -6.51 -17.09 -9.40
C GLY A 47 -7.58 -16.08 -9.79
N LEU A 48 -7.93 -15.17 -8.87
CA LEU A 48 -8.90 -14.11 -9.12
C LEU A 48 -8.43 -13.13 -10.22
N CYS A 49 -7.14 -12.76 -10.26
CA CYS A 49 -6.57 -11.92 -11.30
C CYS A 49 -6.70 -12.57 -12.69
N ARG A 50 -6.41 -13.88 -12.79
CA ARG A 50 -6.59 -14.62 -14.04
C ARG A 50 -8.05 -14.71 -14.48
N ALA A 51 -8.94 -14.94 -13.54
CA ALA A 51 -10.39 -14.94 -13.81
C ALA A 51 -10.91 -13.58 -14.28
N ALA A 52 -10.29 -12.48 -13.83
CA ALA A 52 -10.58 -11.13 -14.29
C ALA A 52 -10.00 -10.78 -15.66
N GLY A 53 -9.20 -11.65 -16.28
CA GLY A 53 -8.64 -11.47 -17.63
C GLY A 53 -7.20 -10.96 -17.68
N GLY A 54 -6.53 -10.81 -16.54
CA GLY A 54 -5.10 -10.47 -16.47
C GLY A 54 -4.21 -11.68 -16.23
N SER A 55 -2.92 -11.42 -16.05
CA SER A 55 -1.93 -12.40 -15.60
C SER A 55 -1.41 -12.05 -14.19
N ALA A 56 -0.99 -13.06 -13.44
CA ALA A 56 -0.46 -12.84 -12.11
C ALA A 56 0.63 -13.87 -11.74
N HIS A 57 1.75 -13.36 -11.25
CA HIS A 57 2.87 -14.08 -10.67
C HIS A 57 2.91 -13.83 -9.17
N THR A 58 3.37 -14.80 -8.39
CA THR A 58 3.37 -14.72 -6.93
C THR A 58 4.78 -14.88 -6.38
N TYR A 59 5.13 -14.05 -5.39
CA TYR A 59 6.44 -14.01 -4.76
C TYR A 59 6.28 -13.99 -3.26
N LEU A 60 6.84 -15.01 -2.59
CA LEU A 60 6.88 -15.08 -1.14
C LEU A 60 8.11 -14.31 -0.67
N ALA A 61 7.91 -13.18 -0.02
CA ALA A 61 9.01 -12.35 0.50
C ALA A 61 8.54 -11.42 1.63
N ASN A 62 9.46 -11.16 2.57
CA ASN A 62 9.31 -10.17 3.61
C ASN A 62 9.86 -8.83 3.14
N VAL A 63 9.00 -7.84 2.94
CA VAL A 63 9.39 -6.50 2.49
C VAL A 63 10.31 -5.75 3.47
N ALA A 64 10.37 -6.19 4.73
CA ALA A 64 11.27 -5.62 5.74
C ALA A 64 12.70 -6.18 5.66
N ARG A 65 12.98 -7.12 4.74
CA ARG A 65 14.29 -7.74 4.54
C ARG A 65 14.87 -7.36 3.19
N GLU A 66 15.94 -6.60 3.20
CA GLU A 66 16.56 -6.04 1.99
C GLU A 66 16.94 -7.11 0.98
N GLU A 67 17.59 -8.17 1.42
CA GLU A 67 18.05 -9.25 0.54
C GLU A 67 16.87 -9.97 -0.14
N GLU A 68 15.76 -10.15 0.59
CA GLU A 68 14.55 -10.77 0.03
C GLU A 68 13.89 -9.85 -1.01
N VAL A 69 13.88 -8.53 -0.75
CA VAL A 69 13.33 -7.55 -1.69
C VAL A 69 14.15 -7.51 -2.97
N VAL A 70 15.49 -7.37 -2.87
CA VAL A 70 16.40 -7.35 -4.03
C VAL A 70 16.21 -8.60 -4.89
N ALA A 71 16.32 -9.79 -4.29
CA ALA A 71 16.16 -11.07 -5.00
C ALA A 71 14.76 -11.21 -5.64
N THR A 72 13.72 -10.66 -4.98
CA THR A 72 12.35 -10.71 -5.52
C THR A 72 12.20 -9.83 -6.76
N PHE A 73 12.74 -8.62 -6.76
CA PHE A 73 12.67 -7.75 -7.95
C PHE A 73 13.49 -8.31 -9.13
N GLU A 74 14.61 -8.99 -8.88
CA GLU A 74 15.35 -9.70 -9.93
C GLU A 74 14.49 -10.81 -10.55
N ARG A 75 13.83 -11.62 -9.72
CA ARG A 75 12.93 -12.69 -10.20
C ARG A 75 11.73 -12.13 -10.97
N ILE A 76 11.14 -11.02 -10.48
CA ILE A 76 10.03 -10.36 -11.20
C ILE A 76 10.46 -9.99 -12.62
N VAL A 77 11.64 -9.38 -12.79
CA VAL A 77 12.15 -9.03 -14.11
C VAL A 77 12.40 -10.28 -14.96
N ALA A 78 12.98 -11.34 -14.39
CA ALA A 78 13.20 -12.60 -15.10
C ALA A 78 11.89 -13.24 -15.60
N ASP A 79 10.83 -13.21 -14.77
CA ASP A 79 9.55 -13.85 -15.06
C ASP A 79 8.64 -13.02 -15.98
N THR A 80 8.71 -11.68 -15.90
CA THR A 80 7.77 -10.77 -16.58
C THR A 80 8.41 -9.85 -17.60
N GLY A 81 9.73 -9.85 -17.69
CA GLY A 81 10.53 -9.03 -18.60
C GLY A 81 10.75 -7.59 -18.15
N ALA A 82 9.85 -6.99 -17.33
CA ALA A 82 9.96 -5.59 -16.95
C ALA A 82 9.18 -5.23 -15.68
N VAL A 83 9.51 -4.08 -15.10
CA VAL A 83 8.70 -3.41 -14.06
C VAL A 83 8.24 -2.06 -14.58
N HIS A 84 6.93 -1.78 -14.50
CA HIS A 84 6.33 -0.53 -14.96
C HIS A 84 5.56 0.20 -13.83
N GLY A 85 5.15 -0.51 -12.81
CA GLY A 85 4.43 0.05 -11.68
C GLY A 85 4.74 -0.66 -10.38
N LEU A 86 4.63 0.08 -9.27
CA LEU A 86 4.69 -0.46 -7.91
C LEU A 86 3.55 0.13 -7.08
N ILE A 87 2.84 -0.70 -6.35
CA ILE A 87 1.95 -0.30 -5.27
C ILE A 87 2.52 -0.85 -3.96
N ASN A 88 3.08 0.03 -3.15
CA ASN A 88 3.52 -0.25 -1.79
C ASN A 88 2.29 -0.27 -0.87
N ASN A 89 1.72 -1.47 -0.68
CA ASN A 89 0.52 -1.67 0.13
C ASN A 89 0.78 -2.48 1.40
N ALA A 90 1.81 -3.33 1.44
CA ALA A 90 2.13 -4.12 2.63
C ALA A 90 2.20 -3.25 3.88
N GLY A 91 1.57 -3.70 4.96
CA GLY A 91 1.55 -2.96 6.22
C GLY A 91 0.95 -3.78 7.36
N ILE A 92 1.36 -3.43 8.56
CA ILE A 92 0.85 -4.02 9.81
C ILE A 92 0.43 -2.93 10.79
N LEU A 93 -0.40 -3.32 11.73
CA LEU A 93 -0.80 -2.50 12.88
C LEU A 93 -0.21 -3.08 14.17
N ARG A 94 0.24 -2.21 15.07
CA ARG A 94 0.57 -2.52 16.46
C ARG A 94 0.10 -1.33 17.29
N ASP A 95 -1.23 -1.18 17.35
CA ASP A 95 -1.89 -0.04 18.01
C ASP A 95 -1.72 -0.12 19.52
N GLY A 96 -1.49 1.02 20.11
CA GLY A 96 -1.34 1.20 21.56
C GLY A 96 -1.04 2.65 21.92
N LEU A 97 -1.55 3.09 23.07
CA LEU A 97 -1.21 4.40 23.60
C LEU A 97 0.30 4.46 23.87
N MET A 98 0.95 5.59 23.57
CA MET A 98 2.35 5.82 23.88
C MET A 98 2.62 5.56 25.38
N LEU A 99 1.72 6.05 26.22
CA LEU A 99 1.73 5.81 27.68
C LEU A 99 0.31 5.56 28.16
N LYS A 100 0.14 4.57 29.03
CA LYS A 100 -1.07 4.38 29.83
C LYS A 100 -0.72 4.58 31.29
N ALA A 101 -1.38 5.51 31.95
CA ALA A 101 -1.15 5.82 33.37
C ALA A 101 -2.49 5.81 34.12
N ARG A 102 -2.42 5.44 35.39
CA ARG A 102 -3.52 5.52 36.35
C ARG A 102 -3.00 6.01 37.71
N ASP A 103 -3.64 6.99 38.29
CA ASP A 103 -3.30 7.57 39.58
C ASP A 103 -1.80 7.99 39.67
N GLY A 104 -1.28 8.61 38.59
CA GLY A 104 0.12 9.04 38.49
C GLY A 104 1.13 7.91 38.26
N LYS A 105 0.70 6.67 38.15
CA LYS A 105 1.58 5.50 37.88
C LYS A 105 1.45 5.04 36.45
N ILE A 106 2.59 4.80 35.80
CA ILE A 106 2.65 4.26 34.44
C ILE A 106 2.31 2.76 34.47
N GLU A 107 1.21 2.39 33.81
CA GLU A 107 0.75 1.00 33.69
C GLU A 107 1.36 0.31 32.44
N LYS A 108 1.46 1.04 31.33
CA LYS A 108 1.98 0.50 30.04
C LYS A 108 2.70 1.59 29.27
N ARG A 109 3.71 1.17 28.51
CA ARG A 109 4.41 1.97 27.50
C ARG A 109 4.34 1.24 26.17
N LEU A 110 4.19 1.96 25.09
CA LEU A 110 4.44 1.40 23.75
C LEU A 110 5.91 0.95 23.70
N SER A 111 6.14 -0.31 23.44
CA SER A 111 7.52 -0.86 23.40
C SER A 111 8.25 -0.44 22.14
N LEU A 112 9.58 -0.39 22.22
CA LEU A 112 10.42 -0.18 21.03
C LEU A 112 10.21 -1.29 19.99
N ALA A 113 9.97 -2.53 20.42
CA ALA A 113 9.69 -3.65 19.52
C ALA A 113 8.37 -3.45 18.73
N GLU A 114 7.30 -2.98 19.38
CA GLU A 114 6.03 -2.66 18.71
C GLU A 114 6.18 -1.49 17.75
N TRP A 115 6.97 -0.47 18.13
CA TRP A 115 7.33 0.64 17.25
C TRP A 115 8.10 0.14 16.03
N GLN A 116 9.22 -0.55 16.25
CA GLN A 116 10.13 -0.97 15.20
C GLN A 116 9.47 -1.92 14.20
N ALA A 117 8.66 -2.86 14.67
CA ALA A 117 7.92 -3.77 13.79
C ALA A 117 7.05 -3.02 12.76
N VAL A 118 6.40 -1.93 13.17
CA VAL A 118 5.60 -1.10 12.25
C VAL A 118 6.50 -0.30 11.30
N ILE A 119 7.57 0.29 11.81
CA ILE A 119 8.53 1.06 11.00
C ILE A 119 9.18 0.15 9.95
N ASP A 120 9.60 -1.05 10.32
CA ASP A 120 10.29 -1.98 9.41
C ASP A 120 9.40 -2.35 8.22
N VAL A 121 8.13 -2.65 8.44
CA VAL A 121 7.23 -3.05 7.36
C VAL A 121 6.65 -1.82 6.64
N ASN A 122 6.07 -0.87 7.40
CA ASN A 122 5.24 0.18 6.81
C ASN A 122 6.06 1.38 6.28
N LEU A 123 7.34 1.50 6.63
CA LEU A 123 8.20 2.60 6.20
C LEU A 123 9.45 2.10 5.50
N THR A 124 10.28 1.30 6.19
CA THR A 124 11.52 0.76 5.61
C THR A 124 11.22 -0.14 4.41
N GLY A 125 10.24 -1.04 4.52
CA GLY A 125 9.83 -1.92 3.42
C GLY A 125 9.31 -1.16 2.20
N VAL A 126 8.59 -0.06 2.41
CA VAL A 126 8.15 0.84 1.32
C VAL A 126 9.35 1.48 0.63
N PHE A 127 10.35 1.93 1.41
CA PHE A 127 11.60 2.47 0.86
C PHE A 127 12.34 1.41 0.04
N LEU A 128 12.55 0.22 0.57
CA LEU A 128 13.27 -0.85 -0.11
C LEU A 128 12.60 -1.23 -1.44
N CYS A 129 11.29 -1.50 -1.41
CA CYS A 129 10.55 -1.84 -2.63
C CYS A 129 10.51 -0.68 -3.63
N GLY A 130 10.37 0.56 -3.16
CA GLY A 130 10.40 1.76 -4.02
C GLY A 130 11.74 1.93 -4.71
N ARG A 131 12.84 1.74 -3.98
CA ARG A 131 14.21 1.78 -4.52
C ARG A 131 14.42 0.71 -5.59
N GLU A 132 14.09 -0.54 -5.31
CA GLU A 132 14.28 -1.63 -6.26
C GLU A 132 13.40 -1.49 -7.50
N ALA A 133 12.14 -1.08 -7.34
CA ALA A 133 11.28 -0.79 -8.48
C ALA A 133 11.85 0.31 -9.38
N ALA A 134 12.28 1.43 -8.78
CA ALA A 134 12.91 2.52 -9.53
C ALA A 134 14.20 2.07 -10.22
N THR A 135 15.03 1.27 -9.54
CA THR A 135 16.26 0.69 -10.11
C THR A 135 15.92 -0.11 -11.38
N LYS A 136 14.96 -1.05 -11.29
CA LYS A 136 14.59 -1.87 -12.46
C LYS A 136 13.98 -1.04 -13.59
N MET A 137 13.15 -0.05 -13.28
CA MET A 137 12.61 0.88 -14.29
C MET A 137 13.73 1.65 -15.01
N ILE A 138 14.71 2.18 -14.25
CA ILE A 138 15.84 2.96 -14.82
C ILE A 138 16.76 2.07 -15.65
N GLU A 139 17.16 0.90 -15.15
CA GLU A 139 18.02 -0.06 -15.84
C GLU A 139 17.43 -0.50 -17.19
N GLN A 140 16.11 -0.56 -17.28
CA GLN A 140 15.37 -0.97 -18.47
C GLN A 140 14.97 0.20 -19.37
N GLY A 141 15.22 1.44 -18.96
CA GLY A 141 14.77 2.64 -19.69
C GLY A 141 13.24 2.80 -19.73
N ASN A 142 12.52 2.17 -18.82
CA ASN A 142 11.06 2.21 -18.77
C ASN A 142 10.57 3.38 -17.91
N PRO A 143 9.67 4.23 -18.41
CA PRO A 143 8.91 5.12 -17.54
C PRO A 143 8.00 4.29 -16.63
N GLY A 144 7.66 4.83 -15.46
CA GLY A 144 6.86 4.08 -14.50
C GLY A 144 6.11 4.91 -13.48
N VAL A 145 5.40 4.21 -12.59
CA VAL A 145 4.61 4.85 -11.53
C VAL A 145 4.78 4.09 -10.20
N ILE A 146 5.12 4.81 -9.14
CA ILE A 146 5.17 4.28 -7.78
C ILE A 146 4.03 4.88 -6.96
N ILE A 147 3.21 4.03 -6.35
CA ILE A 147 2.09 4.43 -5.48
C ILE A 147 2.35 3.90 -4.07
N ASN A 148 2.40 4.80 -3.09
CA ASN A 148 2.50 4.44 -1.68
C ASN A 148 1.13 4.50 -1.01
N ILE A 149 0.69 3.41 -0.38
CA ILE A 149 -0.55 3.42 0.42
C ILE A 149 -0.24 4.03 1.79
N SER A 150 -0.65 5.27 1.95
CA SER A 150 -0.64 6.04 3.20
C SER A 150 -1.92 5.75 4.03
N SER A 151 -2.46 6.73 4.73
CA SER A 151 -3.70 6.64 5.52
C SER A 151 -4.14 8.05 5.91
N VAL A 152 -5.41 8.24 6.23
CA VAL A 152 -5.87 9.43 6.96
C VAL A 152 -5.17 9.58 8.31
N SER A 153 -4.75 8.46 8.93
CA SER A 153 -3.99 8.44 10.19
C SER A 153 -2.61 9.11 10.09
N ARG A 154 -2.12 9.46 8.88
CA ARG A 154 -0.87 10.23 8.72
C ARG A 154 -0.91 11.61 9.39
N ALA A 155 -2.10 12.16 9.60
CA ALA A 155 -2.28 13.43 10.31
C ALA A 155 -2.23 13.29 11.83
N GLY A 156 -2.20 12.06 12.33
CA GLY A 156 -2.25 11.69 13.74
C GLY A 156 -3.56 10.98 14.09
N ASN A 157 -3.44 9.86 14.81
CA ASN A 157 -4.59 9.15 15.35
C ASN A 157 -4.23 8.58 16.72
N MET A 158 -5.13 8.72 17.69
CA MET A 158 -4.88 8.26 19.07
C MET A 158 -4.60 6.76 19.11
N GLY A 159 -3.51 6.37 19.76
CA GLY A 159 -3.07 4.97 19.83
C GLY A 159 -2.28 4.48 18.64
N GLN A 160 -1.94 5.32 17.67
CA GLN A 160 -1.23 4.96 16.44
C GLN A 160 0.06 5.75 16.22
N THR A 161 0.81 6.03 17.27
CA THR A 161 2.06 6.81 17.16
C THR A 161 3.02 6.25 16.12
N ASN A 162 3.25 4.93 16.12
CA ASN A 162 4.10 4.23 15.15
C ASN A 162 3.49 4.23 13.74
N TYR A 163 2.23 3.90 13.62
CA TYR A 163 1.52 3.81 12.34
C TYR A 163 1.39 5.18 11.67
N SER A 164 0.98 6.20 12.43
CA SER A 164 0.85 7.57 11.92
C SER A 164 2.20 8.11 11.43
N ALA A 165 3.29 7.89 12.19
CA ALA A 165 4.63 8.27 11.79
C ALA A 165 5.04 7.59 10.47
N ALA A 166 4.83 6.27 10.35
CA ALA A 166 5.12 5.53 9.12
C ALA A 166 4.30 6.04 7.93
N LYS A 167 2.98 6.24 8.12
CA LYS A 167 2.09 6.68 7.04
C LYS A 167 2.30 8.15 6.63
N ALA A 168 2.77 9.00 7.52
CA ALA A 168 3.27 10.34 7.19
C ALA A 168 4.58 10.26 6.39
N GLY A 169 5.50 9.38 6.80
CA GLY A 169 6.77 9.16 6.11
C GLY A 169 6.59 8.70 4.66
N VAL A 170 5.72 7.71 4.40
CA VAL A 170 5.49 7.23 3.03
C VAL A 170 4.81 8.26 2.13
N ALA A 171 4.00 9.14 2.70
CA ALA A 171 3.44 10.27 1.97
C ALA A 171 4.53 11.29 1.57
N ALA A 172 5.44 11.60 2.49
CA ALA A 172 6.59 12.46 2.22
C ALA A 172 7.54 11.84 1.18
N MET A 173 7.82 10.53 1.27
CA MET A 173 8.64 9.82 0.27
C MET A 173 8.05 9.94 -1.14
N ALA A 174 6.73 9.82 -1.31
CA ALA A 174 6.11 9.97 -2.63
C ALA A 174 6.36 11.37 -3.23
N VAL A 175 6.35 12.42 -2.41
CA VAL A 175 6.66 13.80 -2.86
C VAL A 175 8.13 13.94 -3.23
N THR A 176 9.04 13.37 -2.44
CA THR A 176 10.48 13.39 -2.69
C THR A 176 10.82 12.63 -3.97
N TRP A 177 10.35 11.39 -4.10
CA TRP A 177 10.59 10.53 -5.26
C TRP A 177 10.04 11.12 -6.57
N ALA A 178 8.90 11.83 -6.50
CA ALA A 178 8.36 12.54 -7.65
C ALA A 178 9.34 13.58 -8.22
N LYS A 179 10.16 14.21 -7.37
CA LYS A 179 11.17 15.19 -7.77
C LYS A 179 12.46 14.50 -8.26
N GLU A 180 12.91 13.49 -7.52
CA GLU A 180 14.18 12.80 -7.80
C GLU A 180 14.12 11.95 -9.07
N LEU A 181 12.97 11.29 -9.30
CA LEU A 181 12.81 10.30 -10.37
C LEU A 181 12.17 10.85 -11.66
N ALA A 182 11.68 12.09 -11.65
CA ALA A 182 11.03 12.71 -12.81
C ALA A 182 11.90 12.69 -14.07
N ARG A 183 13.20 12.92 -13.92
CA ARG A 183 14.16 12.89 -15.06
C ARG A 183 14.28 11.53 -15.75
N TYR A 184 13.82 10.46 -15.09
CA TYR A 184 13.78 9.10 -15.65
C TYR A 184 12.37 8.72 -16.14
N GLY A 185 11.43 9.67 -16.18
CA GLY A 185 10.05 9.40 -16.56
C GLY A 185 9.24 8.63 -15.51
N ILE A 186 9.73 8.56 -14.27
CA ILE A 186 9.04 7.85 -13.18
C ILE A 186 8.26 8.85 -12.33
N ARG A 187 6.96 8.60 -12.19
CA ARG A 187 6.05 9.37 -11.33
C ARG A 187 5.90 8.68 -9.97
N ALA A 188 5.66 9.45 -8.92
CA ALA A 188 5.36 8.91 -7.61
C ALA A 188 4.18 9.65 -6.97
N ALA A 189 3.27 8.91 -6.33
CA ALA A 189 2.13 9.47 -5.61
C ALA A 189 1.81 8.62 -4.38
N ALA A 190 0.97 9.14 -3.50
CA ALA A 190 0.41 8.37 -2.40
C ALA A 190 -1.11 8.39 -2.45
N ILE A 191 -1.74 7.32 -1.98
CA ILE A 191 -3.17 7.28 -1.67
C ILE A 191 -3.29 7.29 -0.15
N ALA A 192 -4.20 8.09 0.38
CA ALA A 192 -4.55 8.09 1.80
C ALA A 192 -5.99 7.59 1.97
N PRO A 193 -6.19 6.27 2.15
CA PRO A 193 -7.50 5.73 2.42
C PRO A 193 -8.07 6.24 3.75
N GLY A 194 -9.39 6.43 3.79
CA GLY A 194 -10.17 6.53 5.01
C GLY A 194 -10.45 5.17 5.64
N PHE A 195 -11.60 5.04 6.29
CA PHE A 195 -12.08 3.74 6.77
C PHE A 195 -12.67 2.94 5.63
N ILE A 196 -12.06 1.80 5.32
CA ILE A 196 -12.44 0.93 4.20
C ILE A 196 -12.99 -0.38 4.74
N ALA A 197 -14.12 -0.81 4.19
CA ALA A 197 -14.79 -2.06 4.52
C ALA A 197 -13.98 -3.25 3.97
N THR A 198 -12.99 -3.70 4.75
CA THR A 198 -12.25 -4.94 4.52
C THR A 198 -12.83 -6.06 5.38
N ASP A 199 -12.43 -7.30 5.15
CA ASP A 199 -12.85 -8.47 5.94
C ASP A 199 -12.68 -8.27 7.46
N MET A 200 -11.67 -7.49 7.86
CA MET A 200 -11.41 -7.15 9.26
C MET A 200 -12.56 -6.34 9.88
N VAL A 201 -13.23 -5.50 9.10
CA VAL A 201 -14.34 -4.65 9.55
C VAL A 201 -15.67 -5.40 9.54
N ALA A 202 -15.82 -6.39 8.66
CA ALA A 202 -17.02 -7.21 8.57
C ALA A 202 -17.35 -7.99 9.87
N SER A 203 -16.34 -8.18 10.73
CA SER A 203 -16.50 -8.85 12.04
C SER A 203 -16.82 -7.89 13.21
N MET A 204 -16.93 -6.58 12.95
CA MET A 204 -17.22 -5.59 14.00
C MET A 204 -18.72 -5.57 14.38
N LYS A 205 -18.99 -5.22 15.64
CA LYS A 205 -20.38 -5.05 16.11
C LYS A 205 -21.04 -3.85 15.40
N PRO A 206 -22.35 -3.94 15.09
CA PRO A 206 -23.08 -2.87 14.37
C PRO A 206 -22.92 -1.49 15.04
N GLU A 207 -22.98 -1.41 16.36
CA GLU A 207 -22.86 -0.14 17.11
C GLU A 207 -21.46 0.49 16.94
N ALA A 208 -20.41 -0.34 16.84
CA ALA A 208 -19.05 0.15 16.58
C ALA A 208 -18.89 0.68 15.15
N LEU A 209 -19.52 0.00 14.19
CA LEU A 209 -19.59 0.43 12.79
C LEU A 209 -20.33 1.76 12.64
N GLU A 210 -21.49 1.89 13.29
CA GLU A 210 -22.28 3.13 13.29
C GLU A 210 -21.48 4.30 13.88
N LYS A 211 -20.84 4.09 15.02
CA LYS A 211 -19.99 5.10 15.65
C LYS A 211 -18.81 5.51 14.75
N MET A 212 -18.20 4.57 14.07
CA MET A 212 -17.10 4.83 13.14
C MET A 212 -17.57 5.62 11.93
N THR A 213 -18.71 5.25 11.33
CA THR A 213 -19.26 5.92 10.14
C THR A 213 -19.88 7.27 10.43
N ALA A 214 -20.34 7.50 11.67
CA ALA A 214 -20.89 8.80 12.08
C ALA A 214 -19.92 9.98 11.88
N GLY A 215 -18.60 9.73 11.99
CA GLY A 215 -17.56 10.74 11.75
C GLY A 215 -17.21 10.96 10.29
N ILE A 216 -17.71 10.12 9.37
CA ILE A 216 -17.43 10.25 7.93
C ILE A 216 -18.50 11.14 7.29
N PRO A 217 -18.16 12.23 6.58
CA PRO A 217 -19.16 13.08 5.90
C PRO A 217 -20.09 12.29 4.95
N LEU A 218 -19.57 11.31 4.19
CA LEU A 218 -20.38 10.47 3.32
C LEU A 218 -21.18 9.39 4.07
N ARG A 219 -21.09 9.32 5.41
CA ARG A 219 -21.88 8.41 6.28
C ARG A 219 -21.76 6.92 5.95
N ARG A 220 -20.70 6.54 5.29
CA ARG A 220 -20.34 5.15 4.99
C ARG A 220 -18.84 4.96 4.94
N MET A 221 -18.39 3.74 5.12
CA MET A 221 -17.01 3.36 4.77
C MET A 221 -16.85 3.33 3.24
N GLY A 222 -15.61 3.51 2.79
CA GLY A 222 -15.23 3.21 1.42
C GLY A 222 -15.16 1.71 1.18
N THR A 223 -15.19 1.31 -0.09
CA THR A 223 -14.94 -0.08 -0.49
C THR A 223 -13.49 -0.24 -0.99
N PRO A 224 -12.94 -1.47 -0.95
CA PRO A 224 -11.62 -1.74 -1.53
C PRO A 224 -11.51 -1.35 -3.01
N GLU A 225 -12.61 -1.47 -3.77
CA GLU A 225 -12.68 -1.12 -5.19
C GLU A 225 -12.54 0.40 -5.41
N GLU A 226 -13.02 1.24 -4.50
CA GLU A 226 -12.85 2.70 -4.58
C GLU A 226 -11.36 3.09 -4.46
N ILE A 227 -10.59 2.36 -3.63
CA ILE A 227 -9.13 2.52 -3.53
C ILE A 227 -8.45 1.99 -4.80
N ALA A 228 -8.89 0.86 -5.33
CA ALA A 228 -8.36 0.29 -6.57
C ALA A 228 -8.61 1.21 -7.77
N HIS A 229 -9.78 1.83 -7.84
CA HIS A 229 -10.12 2.84 -8.84
C HIS A 229 -9.19 4.07 -8.73
N THR A 230 -8.92 4.54 -7.51
CA THR A 230 -7.97 5.65 -7.28
C THR A 230 -6.55 5.27 -7.74
N ALA A 231 -6.10 4.04 -7.48
CA ALA A 231 -4.81 3.56 -7.95
C ALA A 231 -4.74 3.55 -9.48
N ARG A 232 -5.77 3.03 -10.15
CA ARG A 232 -5.89 3.05 -11.62
C ARG A 232 -5.85 4.47 -12.16
N PHE A 233 -6.62 5.39 -11.57
CA PHE A 233 -6.62 6.81 -11.96
C PHE A 233 -5.22 7.43 -11.90
N ILE A 234 -4.42 7.12 -10.87
CA ILE A 234 -3.04 7.61 -10.76
C ILE A 234 -2.17 7.02 -11.88
N PHE A 235 -2.33 5.74 -12.22
CA PHE A 235 -1.61 5.14 -13.33
C PHE A 235 -1.96 5.81 -14.66
N GLU A 236 -3.23 6.02 -14.95
CA GLU A 236 -3.73 6.49 -16.25
C GLU A 236 -3.58 8.01 -16.44
N ASN A 237 -3.56 8.80 -15.36
CA ASN A 237 -3.40 10.25 -15.45
C ASN A 237 -1.93 10.67 -15.35
N ASP A 238 -1.31 10.91 -16.50
CA ASP A 238 0.13 11.20 -16.60
C ASP A 238 0.55 12.54 -16.00
N TYR A 239 -0.40 13.40 -15.62
CA TYR A 239 -0.10 14.70 -15.00
C TYR A 239 -0.12 14.66 -13.46
N ILE A 240 -0.32 13.48 -12.86
CA ILE A 240 -0.30 13.28 -11.40
C ILE A 240 1.07 12.76 -10.96
N THR A 241 1.79 13.56 -10.18
CA THR A 241 3.01 13.17 -9.46
C THR A 241 3.20 14.05 -8.23
N GLY A 242 3.86 13.54 -7.19
CA GLY A 242 4.15 14.27 -5.95
C GLY A 242 2.91 14.67 -5.16
N ARG A 243 1.82 13.92 -5.25
CA ARG A 243 0.55 14.22 -4.57
C ARG A 243 0.10 13.07 -3.68
N VAL A 244 -0.61 13.43 -2.63
CA VAL A 244 -1.37 12.50 -1.79
C VAL A 244 -2.84 12.64 -2.17
N ILE A 245 -3.43 11.58 -2.69
CA ILE A 245 -4.86 11.52 -3.03
C ILE A 245 -5.61 10.94 -1.83
N GLU A 246 -6.43 11.76 -1.19
CA GLU A 246 -7.30 11.34 -0.11
C GLU A 246 -8.55 10.66 -0.68
N THR A 247 -8.76 9.38 -0.35
CA THR A 247 -9.94 8.60 -0.73
C THR A 247 -10.58 8.12 0.56
N ASP A 248 -11.31 9.01 1.23
CA ASP A 248 -11.60 8.92 2.66
C ASP A 248 -13.05 9.30 3.05
N GLY A 249 -13.91 9.59 2.08
CA GLY A 249 -15.29 10.04 2.35
C GLY A 249 -15.38 11.41 3.05
N GLY A 250 -14.28 12.17 3.07
CA GLY A 250 -14.18 13.50 3.68
C GLY A 250 -13.84 13.47 5.17
N ILE A 251 -13.44 12.31 5.74
CA ILE A 251 -13.09 12.24 7.17
C ILE A 251 -11.85 13.07 7.51
N ARG A 252 -11.86 13.67 8.68
CA ARG A 252 -10.70 14.30 9.34
C ARG A 252 -10.52 13.69 10.74
N LEU A 253 -9.31 13.25 11.06
CA LEU A 253 -8.93 12.70 12.36
C LEU A 253 -8.34 13.78 13.26
#